data_2661cfbad2ba7578868c55547c5c80ff
#
_entry.id   2661cfbad2ba7578868c55547c5c80ff
#
_cell.length_a   1.000
_cell.length_b   1.000
_cell.length_c   1.000
_cell.angle_alpha   90.00
_cell.angle_beta   90.00
_cell.angle_gamma   90.00
#
_symmetry.space_group_name_H-M   'P 1'
#
loop_
_entity.id
_entity.type
_entity.pdbx_description
1 polymer ?
#
loop_
_entity_poly.entity_id
_entity_poly.type
_entity_poly.pdbx_seq_one_letter_code
_entity_poly.pdbx_strand_id
1 'polypeptide(L)'
;MTVKPLNTEELYLLKDLFSYNDSEEMIQSNSQKIKSGEIDIFGLFSNKELIGELRVMYSNSDERFAQKGKRAYLYAFRIHKNHQSKGLGKHLLKHVIDNLTQNGYYEITVGVEDDNERAKHIYNSFGFDKIVSRIQEEYQGEKYEYNLYLKSK
;
A
#
# COMPACT_ATOMS: atom_id res chain seq x y z
N MET A 1 5.76 -13.11 -13.44
CA MET A 1 5.33 -12.25 -12.30
C MET A 1 3.86 -11.89 -12.47
N THR A 2 3.10 -12.10 -11.42
CA THR A 2 1.67 -11.81 -11.42
C THR A 2 1.33 -10.89 -10.27
N VAL A 3 0.59 -9.81 -10.54
CA VAL A 3 0.04 -8.93 -9.51
C VAL A 3 -1.47 -9.08 -9.51
N LYS A 4 -2.04 -9.35 -8.36
CA LYS A 4 -3.50 -9.46 -8.22
C LYS A 4 -3.94 -9.11 -6.80
N PRO A 5 -5.19 -8.66 -6.62
CA PRO A 5 -5.75 -8.54 -5.28
C PRO A 5 -5.83 -9.92 -4.63
N LEU A 6 -5.46 -10.00 -3.36
CA LEU A 6 -5.62 -11.23 -2.58
C LEU A 6 -7.08 -11.39 -2.21
N ASN A 7 -7.60 -12.60 -2.36
CA ASN A 7 -8.91 -12.92 -1.77
C ASN A 7 -8.72 -13.25 -0.28
N THR A 8 -9.82 -13.33 0.45
CA THR A 8 -9.74 -13.56 1.90
C THR A 8 -9.11 -14.90 2.26
N GLU A 9 -9.20 -15.88 1.39
CA GLU A 9 -8.60 -17.20 1.60
C GLU A 9 -7.09 -17.20 1.42
N GLU A 10 -6.53 -16.19 0.77
CA GLU A 10 -5.09 -16.07 0.53
C GLU A 10 -4.35 -15.23 1.58
N LEU A 11 -5.07 -14.60 2.51
CA LEU A 11 -4.45 -13.71 3.50
C LEU A 11 -3.45 -14.42 4.41
N TYR A 12 -3.62 -15.73 4.62
CA TYR A 12 -2.67 -16.50 5.42
C TYR A 12 -1.26 -16.50 4.82
N LEU A 13 -1.14 -16.28 3.51
CA LEU A 13 0.17 -16.22 2.84
C LEU A 13 1.04 -15.07 3.36
N LEU A 14 0.41 -14.01 3.86
CA LEU A 14 1.14 -12.85 4.39
C LEU A 14 1.90 -13.19 5.67
N LYS A 15 1.37 -14.10 6.49
CA LYS A 15 2.02 -14.46 7.75
C LYS A 15 3.30 -15.26 7.51
N ASP A 16 3.36 -16.01 6.42
CA ASP A 16 4.56 -16.77 6.06
C ASP A 16 5.64 -15.88 5.44
N LEU A 17 5.22 -14.75 4.88
CA LEU A 17 6.11 -13.82 4.18
C LEU A 17 6.67 -12.74 5.12
N PHE A 18 5.82 -12.24 6.01
CA PHE A 18 6.16 -11.17 6.95
C PHE A 18 5.74 -11.58 8.36
N SER A 19 6.55 -11.20 9.36
CA SER A 19 6.22 -11.49 10.75
C SER A 19 5.12 -10.58 11.27
N TYR A 20 4.04 -11.17 11.80
CA TYR A 20 2.96 -10.46 12.47
C TYR A 20 2.84 -10.97 13.90
N ASN A 21 2.64 -10.05 14.86
CA ASN A 21 2.49 -10.40 16.26
C ASN A 21 1.21 -11.20 16.53
N ASP A 22 0.14 -10.89 15.81
CA ASP A 22 -1.13 -11.61 15.91
C ASP A 22 -1.69 -11.83 14.51
N SER A 23 -1.31 -12.97 13.92
CA SER A 23 -1.67 -13.26 12.54
C SER A 23 -3.15 -13.55 12.36
N GLU A 24 -3.82 -14.15 13.36
CA GLU A 24 -5.26 -14.41 13.26
C GLU A 24 -6.07 -13.12 13.30
N GLU A 25 -5.73 -12.21 14.21
CA GLU A 25 -6.38 -10.91 14.28
C GLU A 25 -6.16 -10.10 13.00
N MET A 26 -4.95 -10.12 12.47
CA MET A 26 -4.62 -9.47 11.22
C MET A 26 -5.49 -10.02 10.07
N ILE A 27 -5.60 -11.35 9.96
CA ILE A 27 -6.40 -11.99 8.91
C ILE A 27 -7.87 -11.63 9.05
N GLN A 28 -8.43 -11.69 10.26
CA GLN A 28 -9.84 -11.37 10.49
C GLN A 28 -10.15 -9.91 10.17
N SER A 29 -9.34 -8.99 10.67
CA SER A 29 -9.52 -7.55 10.46
C SER A 29 -9.46 -7.21 8.97
N ASN A 30 -8.44 -7.69 8.29
CA ASN A 30 -8.27 -7.40 6.87
C ASN A 30 -9.34 -8.09 6.00
N SER A 31 -9.75 -9.31 6.39
CA SER A 31 -10.83 -10.01 5.70
C SER A 31 -12.13 -9.21 5.72
N GLN A 32 -12.49 -8.64 6.86
CA GLN A 32 -13.67 -7.80 6.98
C GLN A 32 -13.58 -6.55 6.12
N LYS A 33 -12.43 -5.89 6.13
CA LYS A 33 -12.21 -4.67 5.35
C LYS A 33 -12.22 -4.92 3.84
N ILE A 34 -11.70 -6.06 3.41
CA ILE A 34 -11.76 -6.45 2.00
C ILE A 34 -13.21 -6.71 1.59
N LYS A 35 -13.95 -7.45 2.40
CA LYS A 35 -15.35 -7.76 2.11
C LYS A 35 -16.22 -6.53 2.06
N SER A 36 -15.94 -5.54 2.91
CA SER A 36 -16.70 -4.28 2.93
C SER A 36 -16.30 -3.31 1.83
N GLY A 37 -15.21 -3.60 1.09
CA GLY A 37 -14.72 -2.71 0.04
C GLY A 37 -13.87 -1.55 0.53
N GLU A 38 -13.46 -1.56 1.81
CA GLU A 38 -12.63 -0.48 2.36
C GLU A 38 -11.19 -0.55 1.87
N ILE A 39 -10.66 -1.75 1.68
CA ILE A 39 -9.28 -1.97 1.26
C ILE A 39 -9.17 -3.09 0.23
N ASP A 40 -8.05 -3.07 -0.50
CA ASP A 40 -7.53 -4.23 -1.21
C ASP A 40 -6.08 -4.45 -0.79
N ILE A 41 -5.64 -5.69 -0.82
CA ILE A 41 -4.23 -6.05 -0.64
C ILE A 41 -3.78 -6.69 -1.95
N PHE A 42 -2.92 -5.98 -2.68
CA PHE A 42 -2.36 -6.52 -3.91
C PHE A 42 -1.13 -7.36 -3.58
N GLY A 43 -1.12 -8.58 -4.07
CA GLY A 43 0.02 -9.48 -3.92
C GLY A 43 0.83 -9.58 -5.20
N LEU A 44 2.14 -9.64 -5.05
CA LEU A 44 3.06 -9.93 -6.15
C LEU A 44 3.50 -11.38 -6.02
N PHE A 45 3.24 -12.16 -7.07
CA PHE A 45 3.55 -13.59 -7.10
C PHE A 45 4.65 -13.90 -8.11
N SER A 46 5.57 -14.75 -7.72
CA SER A 46 6.57 -15.36 -8.60
C SER A 46 6.40 -16.86 -8.52
N ASN A 47 6.06 -17.51 -9.63
CA ASN A 47 5.83 -18.97 -9.67
C ASN A 47 4.91 -19.46 -8.56
N LYS A 48 3.79 -18.77 -8.36
CA LYS A 48 2.77 -19.07 -7.33
C LYS A 48 3.20 -18.77 -5.89
N GLU A 49 4.40 -18.26 -5.69
CA GLU A 49 4.86 -17.83 -4.38
C GLU A 49 4.61 -16.33 -4.19
N LEU A 50 4.01 -15.97 -3.07
CA LEU A 50 3.79 -14.56 -2.72
C LEU A 50 5.10 -13.96 -2.25
N ILE A 51 5.59 -12.92 -2.93
CA ILE A 51 6.87 -12.28 -2.64
C ILE A 51 6.77 -10.79 -2.31
N GLY A 52 5.58 -10.21 -2.39
CA GLY A 52 5.39 -8.80 -2.05
C GLY A 52 3.94 -8.44 -1.86
N GLU A 53 3.71 -7.28 -1.24
CA GLU A 53 2.38 -6.74 -1.04
C GLU A 53 2.38 -5.22 -1.19
N LEU A 54 1.25 -4.69 -1.61
CA LEU A 54 0.95 -3.26 -1.57
C LEU A 54 -0.54 -3.14 -1.28
N ARG A 55 -0.89 -2.40 -0.23
CA ARG A 55 -2.27 -2.24 0.20
C ARG A 55 -2.84 -0.92 -0.27
N VAL A 56 -4.11 -0.94 -0.57
CA VAL A 56 -4.87 0.24 -1.01
C VAL A 56 -6.03 0.46 -0.08
N MET A 57 -6.19 1.69 0.40
CA MET A 57 -7.34 2.09 1.21
C MET A 57 -8.21 3.01 0.34
N TYR A 58 -9.49 2.67 0.21
CA TYR A 58 -10.42 3.40 -0.65
C TYR A 58 -11.23 4.45 0.09
N SER A 59 -11.24 4.39 1.42
CA SER A 59 -11.95 5.37 2.25
C SER A 59 -11.26 5.51 3.59
N ASN A 60 -11.33 6.72 4.15
CA ASN A 60 -10.77 7.02 5.47
C ASN A 60 -11.57 8.17 6.07
N SER A 61 -11.77 8.16 7.38
CA SER A 61 -12.40 9.28 8.07
C SER A 61 -11.63 10.58 7.89
N ASP A 62 -10.31 10.47 7.74
CA ASP A 62 -9.47 11.61 7.36
C ASP A 62 -9.33 11.63 5.84
N GLU A 63 -10.04 12.54 5.20
CA GLU A 63 -10.12 12.62 3.75
C GLU A 63 -8.82 13.08 3.08
N ARG A 64 -7.84 13.52 3.85
CA ARG A 64 -6.51 13.79 3.31
C ARG A 64 -5.89 12.52 2.74
N PHE A 65 -6.16 11.36 3.35
CA PHE A 65 -5.65 10.07 2.93
C PHE A 65 -6.45 9.48 1.78
N ALA A 66 -7.76 9.31 1.97
CA ALA A 66 -8.60 8.62 1.00
C ALA A 66 -10.02 9.17 1.01
N GLN A 67 -10.65 9.17 -0.17
CA GLN A 67 -12.03 9.58 -0.37
C GLN A 67 -12.64 8.60 -1.37
N LYS A 68 -13.74 7.97 -1.00
CA LYS A 68 -14.38 6.95 -1.82
C LYS A 68 -14.65 7.45 -3.24
N GLY A 69 -14.20 6.68 -4.23
CA GLY A 69 -14.42 6.99 -5.64
C GLY A 69 -13.54 8.09 -6.22
N LYS A 70 -12.67 8.70 -5.42
CA LYS A 70 -11.84 9.82 -5.86
C LYS A 70 -10.37 9.68 -5.52
N ARG A 71 -10.07 9.37 -4.25
CA ARG A 71 -8.70 9.37 -3.71
C ARG A 71 -8.43 8.04 -3.02
N ALA A 72 -7.36 7.36 -3.41
CA ALA A 72 -6.93 6.11 -2.81
C ALA A 72 -5.58 6.31 -2.11
N TYR A 73 -5.41 5.65 -0.97
CA TYR A 73 -4.19 5.72 -0.17
C TYR A 73 -3.43 4.41 -0.27
N LEU A 74 -2.15 4.49 -0.62
CA LEU A 74 -1.24 3.33 -0.69
C LEU A 74 -0.48 3.21 0.63
N TYR A 75 -0.39 1.98 1.14
CA TYR A 75 0.33 1.72 2.39
C TYR A 75 0.83 0.28 2.43
N ALA A 76 1.65 -0.04 3.43
CA ALA A 76 2.21 -1.37 3.64
C ALA A 76 2.86 -1.95 2.37
N PHE A 77 3.67 -1.13 1.70
CA PHE A 77 4.39 -1.53 0.48
C PHE A 77 5.67 -2.28 0.86
N ARG A 78 5.71 -3.57 0.58
CA ARG A 78 6.84 -4.42 0.97
C ARG A 78 7.14 -5.47 -0.08
N ILE A 79 8.45 -5.72 -0.30
CA ILE A 79 8.94 -6.84 -1.10
C ILE A 79 9.78 -7.71 -0.17
N HIS A 80 9.61 -9.02 -0.25
CA HIS A 80 10.39 -9.96 0.57
C HIS A 80 11.89 -9.73 0.32
N LYS A 81 12.67 -9.76 1.41
CA LYS A 81 14.09 -9.40 1.38
C LYS A 81 14.92 -10.17 0.35
N ASN A 82 14.55 -11.42 0.08
CA ASN A 82 15.25 -12.25 -0.89
C ASN A 82 14.98 -11.84 -2.34
N HIS A 83 14.02 -10.96 -2.56
CA HIS A 83 13.58 -10.54 -3.89
C HIS A 83 13.73 -9.03 -4.12
N GLN A 84 14.34 -8.30 -3.19
CA GLN A 84 14.55 -6.87 -3.33
C GLN A 84 15.62 -6.54 -4.37
N SER A 85 15.65 -5.29 -4.82
CA SER A 85 16.65 -4.74 -5.76
C SER A 85 16.62 -5.34 -7.16
N LYS A 86 15.46 -5.87 -7.58
CA LYS A 86 15.25 -6.44 -8.92
C LYS A 86 14.21 -5.69 -9.74
N GLY A 87 13.83 -4.47 -9.30
CA GLY A 87 12.78 -3.71 -9.98
C GLY A 87 11.36 -4.19 -9.70
N LEU A 88 11.19 -5.15 -8.78
CA LEU A 88 9.88 -5.75 -8.51
C LEU A 88 8.94 -4.79 -7.79
N GLY A 89 9.47 -3.93 -6.93
CA GLY A 89 8.66 -2.90 -6.27
C GLY A 89 8.05 -1.94 -7.28
N LYS A 90 8.82 -1.51 -8.27
CA LYS A 90 8.31 -0.64 -9.32
C LYS A 90 7.24 -1.33 -10.16
N HIS A 91 7.44 -2.62 -10.45
CA HIS A 91 6.46 -3.42 -11.18
C HIS A 91 5.13 -3.50 -10.43
N LEU A 92 5.19 -3.81 -9.13
CA LEU A 92 4.00 -3.88 -8.27
C LEU A 92 3.30 -2.52 -8.19
N LEU A 93 4.06 -1.45 -7.93
CA LEU A 93 3.52 -0.10 -7.80
C LEU A 93 2.85 0.35 -9.09
N LYS A 94 3.50 0.15 -10.23
CA LYS A 94 2.92 0.52 -11.53
C LYS A 94 1.61 -0.20 -11.78
N HIS A 95 1.56 -1.49 -11.51
CA HIS A 95 0.35 -2.28 -11.72
C HIS A 95 -0.82 -1.74 -10.88
N VAL A 96 -0.56 -1.45 -9.61
CA VAL A 96 -1.60 -0.94 -8.70
C VAL A 96 -2.06 0.44 -9.14
N ILE A 97 -1.14 1.34 -9.50
CA ILE A 97 -1.50 2.67 -9.99
C ILE A 97 -2.36 2.58 -11.25
N ASP A 98 -1.97 1.74 -12.21
CA ASP A 98 -2.74 1.56 -13.44
C ASP A 98 -4.15 1.02 -13.14
N ASN A 99 -4.26 0.07 -12.23
CA ASN A 99 -5.55 -0.47 -11.80
C ASN A 99 -6.44 0.61 -11.19
N LEU A 100 -5.88 1.42 -10.30
CA LEU A 100 -6.63 2.49 -9.65
C LEU A 100 -7.10 3.54 -10.67
N THR A 101 -6.23 3.92 -11.59
CA THR A 101 -6.56 4.90 -12.63
C THR A 101 -7.70 4.38 -13.53
N GLN A 102 -7.65 3.12 -13.92
CA GLN A 102 -8.70 2.49 -14.71
C GLN A 102 -10.04 2.45 -13.98
N ASN A 103 -10.01 2.42 -12.64
CA ASN A 103 -11.22 2.39 -11.81
C ASN A 103 -11.67 3.78 -11.35
N GLY A 104 -11.11 4.84 -11.92
CA GLY A 104 -11.57 6.20 -11.69
C GLY A 104 -10.92 6.95 -10.54
N TYR A 105 -9.89 6.40 -9.93
CA TYR A 105 -9.15 7.07 -8.86
C TYR A 105 -8.08 7.98 -9.47
N TYR A 106 -8.37 9.27 -9.54
CA TYR A 106 -7.46 10.25 -10.14
C TYR A 106 -6.46 10.81 -9.15
N GLU A 107 -6.71 10.61 -7.86
CA GLU A 107 -5.83 11.04 -6.78
C GLU A 107 -5.35 9.83 -6.02
N ILE A 108 -4.03 9.75 -5.83
CA ILE A 108 -3.41 8.65 -5.10
C ILE A 108 -2.45 9.26 -4.09
N THR A 109 -2.55 8.87 -2.83
CA THR A 109 -1.69 9.38 -1.76
C THR A 109 -0.78 8.29 -1.21
N VAL A 110 0.36 8.71 -0.67
CA VAL A 110 1.32 7.83 0.01
C VAL A 110 2.07 8.62 1.07
N GLY A 111 2.29 8.01 2.23
CA GLY A 111 3.08 8.60 3.30
C GLY A 111 4.55 8.22 3.17
N VAL A 112 5.44 9.20 3.30
CA VAL A 112 6.88 8.95 3.21
C VAL A 112 7.60 9.73 4.29
N GLU A 113 8.40 9.03 5.11
CA GLU A 113 9.21 9.65 6.13
C GLU A 113 10.36 10.45 5.51
N ASP A 114 10.80 11.52 6.20
CA ASP A 114 11.78 12.46 5.66
C ASP A 114 13.12 11.83 5.32
N ASP A 115 13.54 10.84 6.09
CA ASP A 115 14.84 10.17 5.91
C ASP A 115 14.79 9.00 4.92
N ASN A 116 13.61 8.68 4.40
CA ASN A 116 13.48 7.58 3.44
C ASN A 116 13.70 8.08 2.00
N GLU A 117 14.97 8.35 1.68
CA GLU A 117 15.34 8.88 0.37
C GLU A 117 15.00 7.94 -0.78
N ARG A 118 15.12 6.63 -0.54
CA ARG A 118 14.80 5.62 -1.55
C ARG A 118 13.32 5.65 -1.92
N ALA A 119 12.44 5.72 -0.92
CA ALA A 119 11.01 5.81 -1.15
C ALA A 119 10.64 7.11 -1.84
N LYS A 120 11.21 8.24 -1.40
CA LYS A 120 10.99 9.53 -2.05
C LYS A 120 11.33 9.48 -3.53
N HIS A 121 12.47 8.89 -3.87
CA HIS A 121 12.92 8.80 -5.25
C HIS A 121 11.96 7.94 -6.09
N ILE A 122 11.55 6.79 -5.57
CA ILE A 122 10.62 5.90 -6.27
C ILE A 122 9.28 6.59 -6.49
N TYR A 123 8.69 7.14 -5.44
CA TYR A 123 7.37 7.77 -5.56
C TYR A 123 7.41 9.01 -6.43
N ASN A 124 8.47 9.82 -6.32
CA ASN A 124 8.61 10.99 -7.18
C ASN A 124 8.69 10.59 -8.65
N SER A 125 9.38 9.49 -8.97
CA SER A 125 9.48 9.00 -10.35
C SER A 125 8.13 8.56 -10.92
N PHE A 126 7.16 8.26 -10.07
CA PHE A 126 5.79 7.92 -10.47
C PHE A 126 4.83 9.13 -10.43
N GLY A 127 5.32 10.32 -10.14
CA GLY A 127 4.52 11.53 -10.16
C GLY A 127 3.90 11.95 -8.84
N PHE A 128 4.33 11.37 -7.71
CA PHE A 128 3.94 11.80 -6.37
C PHE A 128 4.77 13.02 -5.98
N ASP A 129 4.42 14.17 -6.54
CA ASP A 129 5.24 15.38 -6.46
C ASP A 129 4.63 16.51 -5.63
N LYS A 130 3.42 16.31 -5.10
CA LYS A 130 2.74 17.32 -4.28
C LYS A 130 2.63 16.84 -2.84
N ILE A 131 2.85 17.74 -1.90
CA ILE A 131 2.65 17.43 -0.48
C ILE A 131 1.25 17.93 -0.09
N VAL A 132 0.39 17.01 0.34
CA VAL A 132 -0.96 17.32 0.80
C VAL A 132 -0.91 17.87 2.23
N SER A 133 -0.13 17.22 3.09
CA SER A 133 -0.11 17.53 4.50
C SER A 133 1.09 16.91 5.18
N ARG A 134 1.49 17.51 6.31
CA ARG A 134 2.41 16.92 7.27
C ARG A 134 1.58 16.12 8.25
N ILE A 135 1.88 14.83 8.40
CA ILE A 135 1.14 13.93 9.27
C ILE A 135 1.96 13.63 10.50
N GLN A 136 1.31 13.69 11.66
CA GLN A 136 1.88 13.28 12.94
C GLN A 136 0.98 12.20 13.52
N GLU A 137 1.57 11.05 13.82
CA GLU A 137 0.84 9.91 14.36
C GLU A 137 1.54 9.39 15.59
N GLU A 138 0.77 8.83 16.52
CA GLU A 138 1.30 8.13 17.67
C GLU A 138 0.79 6.68 17.60
N TYR A 139 1.72 5.73 17.69
CA TYR A 139 1.41 4.32 17.65
C TYR A 139 2.28 3.58 18.64
N GLN A 140 1.66 2.87 19.57
CA GLN A 140 2.34 2.10 20.63
C GLN A 140 3.35 2.94 21.40
N GLY A 141 3.00 4.20 21.70
CA GLY A 141 3.85 5.12 22.45
C GLY A 141 4.94 5.81 21.65
N GLU A 142 5.09 5.48 20.39
CA GLU A 142 6.06 6.11 19.50
C GLU A 142 5.38 7.13 18.58
N LYS A 143 6.07 8.22 18.30
CA LYS A 143 5.59 9.28 17.43
C LYS A 143 6.21 9.16 16.05
N TYR A 144 5.38 9.24 15.04
CA TYR A 144 5.79 9.20 13.64
C TYR A 144 5.42 10.49 12.95
N GLU A 145 6.33 11.03 12.16
CA GLU A 145 6.05 12.19 11.31
C GLU A 145 6.47 11.88 9.89
N TYR A 146 5.62 12.25 8.95
CA TYR A 146 5.91 12.06 7.54
C TYR A 146 5.10 13.03 6.69
N ASN A 147 5.52 13.22 5.45
CA ASN A 147 4.73 13.95 4.48
C ASN A 147 3.81 13.01 3.74
N LEU A 148 2.58 13.44 3.54
CA LEU A 148 1.61 12.75 2.70
C LEU A 148 1.71 13.34 1.30
N TYR A 149 2.20 12.55 0.36
CA TYR A 149 2.36 12.96 -1.03
C TYR A 149 1.15 12.58 -1.84
N LEU A 150 0.88 13.39 -2.86
CA LEU A 150 -0.23 13.18 -3.79
C LEU A 150 0.28 13.07 -5.21
N LYS A 151 -0.17 12.04 -5.89
CA LYS A 151 -0.12 11.93 -7.34
C LYS A 151 -1.50 12.31 -7.86
N SER A 152 -1.58 13.37 -8.66
CA SER A 152 -2.81 13.72 -9.37
C SER A 152 -2.55 13.62 -10.85
N LYS A 153 -3.60 13.35 -11.55
CA LYS A 153 -3.50 13.21 -12.99
C LYS A 153 -3.34 14.57 -13.66
#